data_d12ac6ff8f43b4b13f165edb7d1debcf
#
_entry.id   d12ac6ff8f43b4b13f165edb7d1debcf
#
_cell.length_a   1.000
_cell.length_b   1.000
_cell.length_c   1.000
_cell.angle_alpha   90.00
_cell.angle_beta   90.00
_cell.angle_gamma   90.00
#
_symmetry.space_group_name_H-M   'P 1'
#
loop_
_entity.id
_entity.type
_entity.pdbx_description
1 polymer ?
#
loop_
_entity_poly.entity_id
_entity_poly.type
_entity_poly.pdbx_seq_one_letter_code
_entity_poly.pdbx_strand_id
1 'polypeptide(L)'
;MAQRDERHLHPLRQLLPVPLDGIDPVAAHAAAERPAPPDRPWVLVNMVAGVDGATAVSGSSGDLGGEADRVTFSAIRAVADVILAAAGTVRADGYGPPRTPAARRAERVARGQQPYPRIGVVTRSLDLDLASPLFTDSPTRPLVFTGTGAPAERVAAAEAVAEVVRSPGPDVSPAAIVRHLHDLGARTVLVEGGPSLNGAFADADLVDELDLTLAPELVGGDSARLLRGAGELRHPLRLAHLWEADGVLLARYVRARPPGR
;
A
#
# COMPACT_ATOMS: atom_id res chain seq x y z
N MET A 1 6.54 -32.87 8.55
CA MET A 1 7.61 -31.86 8.56
C MET A 1 8.17 -31.82 7.13
N ALA A 2 7.58 -31.01 6.26
CA ALA A 2 8.07 -30.84 4.89
C ALA A 2 9.22 -29.81 4.95
N GLN A 3 10.38 -30.20 4.44
CA GLN A 3 11.50 -29.31 4.20
C GLN A 3 10.99 -28.14 3.33
N ARG A 4 11.06 -26.91 3.85
CA ARG A 4 10.98 -25.73 3.01
C ARG A 4 12.22 -25.77 2.12
N ASP A 5 11.99 -26.08 0.86
CA ASP A 5 12.95 -25.96 -0.21
C ASP A 5 13.40 -24.47 -0.19
N GLU A 6 14.67 -24.21 0.11
CA GLU A 6 15.28 -22.89 -0.01
C GLU A 6 15.40 -22.56 -1.52
N ARG A 7 14.27 -22.28 -2.14
CA ARG A 7 14.25 -21.78 -3.51
C ARG A 7 14.82 -20.37 -3.48
N HIS A 8 16.06 -20.23 -3.92
CA HIS A 8 16.64 -18.94 -4.21
C HIS A 8 15.77 -18.26 -5.27
N LEU A 9 15.24 -17.07 -4.97
CA LEU A 9 14.55 -16.23 -5.94
C LEU A 9 15.46 -16.03 -7.16
N HIS A 10 14.96 -16.33 -8.35
CA HIS A 10 15.65 -15.91 -9.57
C HIS A 10 15.70 -14.37 -9.60
N PRO A 11 16.80 -13.78 -10.10
CA PRO A 11 16.91 -12.33 -10.20
C PRO A 11 15.72 -11.74 -10.95
N LEU A 12 15.19 -10.62 -10.45
CA LEU A 12 14.14 -9.87 -11.14
C LEU A 12 14.64 -9.45 -12.52
N ARG A 13 13.86 -9.74 -13.52
CA ARG A 13 14.12 -9.38 -14.92
C ARG A 13 13.08 -8.38 -15.40
N GLN A 14 13.52 -7.27 -15.96
CA GLN A 14 12.66 -6.32 -16.64
C GLN A 14 12.33 -6.83 -18.04
N LEU A 15 11.04 -6.88 -18.36
CA LEU A 15 10.57 -7.22 -19.70
C LEU A 15 10.29 -5.94 -20.52
N LEU A 16 9.80 -4.89 -19.84
CA LEU A 16 9.45 -3.60 -20.44
C LEU A 16 9.92 -2.47 -19.52
N PRO A 17 10.29 -1.26 -20.05
CA PRO A 17 10.26 -0.86 -21.48
C PRO A 17 11.41 -1.46 -22.30
N VAL A 18 12.54 -1.77 -21.69
CA VAL A 18 13.71 -2.39 -22.34
C VAL A 18 14.11 -3.59 -21.48
N PRO A 19 14.33 -4.77 -22.07
CA PRO A 19 14.78 -5.94 -21.33
C PRO A 19 16.10 -5.66 -20.58
N LEU A 20 16.12 -6.04 -19.29
CA LEU A 20 17.29 -5.90 -18.42
C LEU A 20 17.25 -6.97 -17.33
N ASP A 21 18.33 -7.68 -17.11
CA ASP A 21 18.47 -8.67 -16.05
C ASP A 21 18.99 -8.05 -14.75
N GLY A 22 18.68 -8.68 -13.61
CA GLY A 22 19.25 -8.33 -12.33
C GLY A 22 18.77 -6.97 -11.78
N ILE A 23 17.46 -6.71 -11.88
CA ILE A 23 16.85 -5.49 -11.32
C ILE A 23 16.97 -5.49 -9.80
N ASP A 24 17.51 -4.41 -9.24
CA ASP A 24 17.32 -4.05 -7.83
C ASP A 24 16.00 -3.27 -7.68
N PRO A 25 14.95 -3.87 -7.12
CA PRO A 25 13.63 -3.23 -7.02
C PRO A 25 13.67 -2.00 -6.14
N VAL A 26 14.56 -1.95 -5.14
CA VAL A 26 14.66 -0.79 -4.25
C VAL A 26 15.28 0.40 -4.97
N ALA A 27 16.36 0.19 -5.69
CA ALA A 27 16.99 1.24 -6.50
C ALA A 27 16.02 1.74 -7.58
N ALA A 28 15.31 0.83 -8.25
CA ALA A 28 14.35 1.15 -9.30
C ALA A 28 13.16 1.96 -8.77
N HIS A 29 12.55 1.56 -7.64
CA HIS A 29 11.46 2.33 -7.03
C HIS A 29 11.93 3.67 -6.46
N ALA A 30 13.16 3.74 -5.93
CA ALA A 30 13.75 4.99 -5.45
C ALA A 30 14.02 6.00 -6.57
N ALA A 31 14.42 5.52 -7.75
CA ALA A 31 14.67 6.34 -8.94
C ALA A 31 13.37 6.72 -9.70
N ALA A 32 12.26 6.06 -9.42
CA ALA A 32 11.01 6.31 -10.12
C ALA A 32 10.46 7.70 -9.80
N GLU A 33 10.18 8.47 -10.84
CA GLU A 33 9.56 9.80 -10.70
C GLU A 33 8.12 9.67 -10.18
N ARG A 34 7.81 10.50 -9.16
CA ARG A 34 6.48 10.65 -8.56
C ARG A 34 6.19 12.14 -8.37
N PRO A 35 5.79 12.83 -9.46
CA PRO A 35 5.50 14.26 -9.41
C PRO A 35 4.20 14.51 -8.63
N ALA A 36 4.31 14.61 -7.31
CA ALA A 36 3.17 14.88 -6.45
C ALA A 36 2.46 16.17 -6.89
N PRO A 37 1.11 16.18 -6.97
CA PRO A 37 0.35 17.40 -7.17
C PRO A 37 0.67 18.43 -6.08
N PRO A 38 0.46 19.74 -6.35
CA PRO A 38 0.84 20.80 -5.42
C PRO A 38 0.02 20.80 -4.12
N ASP A 39 -1.15 20.18 -4.13
CA ASP A 39 -2.16 20.20 -3.06
C ASP A 39 -2.36 18.84 -2.37
N ARG A 40 -1.63 17.80 -2.79
CA ARG A 40 -1.72 16.47 -2.20
C ARG A 40 -0.47 15.61 -2.48
N PRO A 41 -0.22 14.57 -1.67
CA PRO A 41 0.82 13.59 -1.98
C PRO A 41 0.49 12.79 -3.24
N TRP A 42 1.52 12.20 -3.84
CA TRP A 42 1.38 11.13 -4.81
C TRP A 42 0.86 9.88 -4.12
N VAL A 43 -0.23 9.32 -4.63
CA VAL A 43 -0.87 8.13 -4.09
C VAL A 43 -0.57 6.93 -4.98
N LEU A 44 0.13 5.96 -4.43
CA LEU A 44 0.36 4.67 -5.05
C LEU A 44 -0.44 3.59 -4.32
N VAL A 45 -1.00 2.66 -5.07
CA VAL A 45 -1.71 1.47 -4.57
C VAL A 45 -0.87 0.26 -4.89
N ASN A 46 -0.58 -0.59 -3.91
CA ASN A 46 0.07 -1.88 -4.14
C ASN A 46 -0.89 -3.02 -3.83
N MET A 47 -1.00 -3.96 -4.79
CA MET A 47 -1.87 -5.11 -4.68
C MET A 47 -1.26 -6.35 -5.33
N VAL A 48 -1.65 -7.52 -4.84
CA VAL A 48 -1.38 -8.81 -5.45
C VAL A 48 -2.70 -9.47 -5.86
N ALA A 49 -2.67 -10.18 -6.98
CA ALA A 49 -3.81 -10.98 -7.45
C ALA A 49 -3.33 -12.23 -8.18
N GLY A 50 -4.12 -13.29 -8.14
CA GLY A 50 -4.01 -14.40 -9.08
C GLY A 50 -4.35 -13.94 -10.51
N VAL A 51 -4.01 -14.74 -11.52
CA VAL A 51 -4.32 -14.41 -12.93
C VAL A 51 -5.81 -14.36 -13.23
N ASP A 52 -6.65 -14.93 -12.37
CA ASP A 52 -8.12 -14.85 -12.42
C ASP A 52 -8.69 -13.61 -11.70
N GLY A 53 -7.83 -12.77 -11.11
CA GLY A 53 -8.20 -11.54 -10.42
C GLY A 53 -8.55 -11.68 -8.94
N ALA A 54 -8.45 -12.88 -8.36
CA ALA A 54 -8.63 -13.09 -6.93
C ALA A 54 -7.49 -12.42 -6.13
N THR A 55 -7.82 -11.65 -5.09
CA THR A 55 -6.84 -10.87 -4.30
C THR A 55 -6.53 -11.49 -2.94
N ALA A 56 -7.11 -12.64 -2.62
CA ALA A 56 -6.88 -13.35 -1.36
C ALA A 56 -7.16 -14.84 -1.51
N VAL A 57 -6.43 -15.64 -0.76
CA VAL A 57 -6.65 -17.07 -0.53
C VAL A 57 -7.04 -17.24 0.94
N SER A 58 -8.18 -17.85 1.22
CA SER A 58 -8.68 -18.03 2.60
C SER A 58 -8.67 -16.73 3.44
N GLY A 59 -8.91 -15.59 2.79
CA GLY A 59 -9.02 -14.27 3.45
C GLY A 59 -7.70 -13.52 3.65
N SER A 60 -6.55 -14.09 3.25
CA SER A 60 -5.23 -13.44 3.30
C SER A 60 -4.61 -13.31 1.90
N SER A 61 -3.86 -12.24 1.67
CA SER A 61 -3.07 -12.05 0.45
C SER A 61 -1.65 -12.61 0.56
N GLY A 62 -1.21 -12.96 1.76
CA GLY A 62 0.19 -13.26 2.08
C GLY A 62 0.83 -14.45 1.38
N ASP A 63 0.02 -15.36 0.84
CA ASP A 63 0.49 -16.55 0.12
C ASP A 63 0.55 -16.34 -1.40
N LEU A 64 -0.01 -15.24 -1.92
CA LEU A 64 0.07 -14.90 -3.34
C LEU A 64 1.40 -14.20 -3.68
N GLY A 65 1.93 -14.44 -4.87
CA GLY A 65 3.10 -13.74 -5.42
C GLY A 65 4.46 -14.17 -4.87
N GLY A 66 4.52 -14.94 -3.80
CA GLY A 66 5.75 -15.56 -3.28
C GLY A 66 6.86 -14.57 -2.89
N GLU A 67 8.12 -14.95 -3.15
CA GLU A 67 9.30 -14.15 -2.76
C GLU A 67 9.45 -12.90 -3.63
N ALA A 68 9.12 -12.99 -4.93
CA ALA A 68 9.21 -11.86 -5.85
C ALA A 68 8.31 -10.71 -5.41
N ASP A 69 7.08 -11.02 -4.97
CA ASP A 69 6.16 -10.04 -4.41
C ASP A 69 6.70 -9.44 -3.11
N ARG A 70 7.16 -10.27 -2.16
CA ARG A 70 7.69 -9.81 -0.87
C ARG A 70 8.85 -8.84 -1.00
N VAL A 71 9.79 -9.12 -1.91
CA VAL A 71 10.95 -8.26 -2.16
C VAL A 71 10.51 -6.93 -2.78
N THR A 72 9.62 -6.98 -3.77
CA THR A 72 9.08 -5.78 -4.43
C THR A 72 8.19 -4.96 -3.49
N PHE A 73 7.34 -5.59 -2.71
CA PHE A 73 6.53 -4.95 -1.67
C PHE A 73 7.40 -4.18 -0.65
N SER A 74 8.50 -4.81 -0.19
CA SER A 74 9.46 -4.15 0.69
C SER A 74 10.11 -2.92 0.03
N ALA A 75 10.41 -3.00 -1.27
CA ALA A 75 10.96 -1.89 -2.05
C ALA A 75 9.97 -0.73 -2.20
N ILE A 76 8.69 -1.03 -2.44
CA ILE A 76 7.62 -0.04 -2.51
C ILE A 76 7.42 0.65 -1.16
N ARG A 77 7.40 -0.09 -0.06
CA ARG A 77 7.35 0.48 1.30
C ARG A 77 8.53 1.43 1.59
N ALA A 78 9.70 1.14 1.03
CA ALA A 78 10.90 1.95 1.26
C ALA A 78 10.82 3.36 0.68
N VAL A 79 9.91 3.63 -0.28
CA VAL A 79 9.75 4.96 -0.89
C VAL A 79 8.54 5.73 -0.34
N ALA A 80 7.66 5.11 0.42
CA ALA A 80 6.49 5.76 1.00
C ALA A 80 6.83 6.58 2.25
N ASP A 81 6.22 7.76 2.41
CA ASP A 81 6.26 8.52 3.66
C ASP A 81 5.24 7.98 4.67
N VAL A 82 4.07 7.60 4.15
CA VAL A 82 2.99 7.01 4.92
C VAL A 82 2.47 5.76 4.21
N ILE A 83 2.20 4.72 4.98
CA ILE A 83 1.59 3.47 4.53
C ILE A 83 0.18 3.41 5.12
N LEU A 84 -0.84 3.36 4.27
CA LEU A 84 -2.25 3.26 4.65
C LEU A 84 -2.76 1.85 4.42
N ALA A 85 -3.46 1.30 5.41
CA ALA A 85 -4.18 0.05 5.28
C ALA A 85 -5.55 0.14 5.96
N ALA A 86 -6.55 -0.56 5.43
CA ALA A 86 -7.83 -0.70 6.10
C ALA A 86 -7.69 -1.61 7.34
N ALA A 87 -8.47 -1.34 8.39
CA ALA A 87 -8.44 -2.13 9.63
C ALA A 87 -8.66 -3.64 9.40
N GLY A 88 -9.46 -4.02 8.40
CA GLY A 88 -9.64 -5.42 8.02
C GLY A 88 -8.34 -6.06 7.54
N THR A 89 -7.59 -5.38 6.69
CA THR A 89 -6.26 -5.80 6.19
C THR A 89 -5.25 -5.86 7.32
N VAL A 90 -5.23 -4.84 8.19
CA VAL A 90 -4.34 -4.80 9.36
C VAL A 90 -4.54 -6.05 10.24
N ARG A 91 -5.79 -6.48 10.46
CA ARG A 91 -6.09 -7.70 11.25
C ARG A 91 -5.75 -8.99 10.49
N ALA A 92 -6.15 -9.07 9.21
CA ALA A 92 -5.97 -10.30 8.41
C ALA A 92 -4.50 -10.64 8.17
N ASP A 93 -3.68 -9.63 7.91
CA ASP A 93 -2.28 -9.79 7.54
C ASP A 93 -1.33 -9.54 8.73
N GLY A 94 -1.85 -9.29 9.94
CA GLY A 94 -1.06 -9.16 11.17
C GLY A 94 -0.06 -8.01 11.13
N TYR A 95 -0.51 -6.79 10.78
CA TYR A 95 0.38 -5.63 10.70
C TYR A 95 1.09 -5.35 12.02
N GLY A 96 2.39 -5.12 11.91
CA GLY A 96 3.25 -4.67 13.01
C GLY A 96 3.93 -3.33 12.73
N PRO A 97 4.89 -2.92 13.58
CA PRO A 97 5.67 -1.71 13.36
C PRO A 97 6.47 -1.78 12.05
N PRO A 98 6.75 -0.64 11.42
CA PRO A 98 7.53 -0.61 10.18
C PRO A 98 8.95 -1.14 10.42
N ARG A 99 9.31 -2.21 9.72
CA ARG A 99 10.63 -2.82 9.77
C ARG A 99 11.51 -2.25 8.67
N THR A 100 12.27 -1.21 9.00
CA THR A 100 13.16 -0.55 8.03
C THR A 100 14.63 -0.80 8.44
N PRO A 101 15.39 -1.59 7.67
CA PRO A 101 16.82 -1.84 7.94
C PRO A 101 17.64 -0.55 8.00
N ALA A 102 18.76 -0.55 8.73
CA ALA A 102 19.58 0.64 8.96
C ALA A 102 20.03 1.33 7.66
N ALA A 103 20.45 0.56 6.65
CA ALA A 103 20.84 1.09 5.35
C ALA A 103 19.65 1.84 4.68
N ARG A 104 18.46 1.26 4.72
CA ARG A 104 17.25 1.89 4.15
C ARG A 104 16.84 3.14 4.90
N ARG A 105 17.02 3.19 6.23
CA ARG A 105 16.79 4.43 7.01
C ARG A 105 17.71 5.55 6.56
N ALA A 106 19.00 5.25 6.34
CA ALA A 106 19.95 6.23 5.85
C ALA A 106 19.58 6.75 4.45
N GLU A 107 19.19 5.86 3.54
CA GLU A 107 18.72 6.23 2.19
C GLU A 107 17.47 7.10 2.23
N ARG A 108 16.51 6.79 3.10
CA ARG A 108 15.29 7.60 3.31
C ARG A 108 15.65 9.00 3.77
N VAL A 109 16.50 9.11 4.79
CA VAL A 109 16.98 10.41 5.31
C VAL A 109 17.69 11.21 4.23
N ALA A 110 18.53 10.57 3.41
CA ALA A 110 19.23 11.22 2.29
C ALA A 110 18.26 11.79 1.23
N ARG A 111 17.05 11.20 1.09
CA ARG A 111 15.97 11.71 0.24
C ARG A 111 15.07 12.74 0.93
N GLY A 112 15.35 13.13 2.18
CA GLY A 112 14.55 14.08 2.96
C GLY A 112 13.31 13.46 3.62
N GLN A 113 13.23 12.12 3.70
CA GLN A 113 12.14 11.40 4.35
C GLN A 113 12.47 11.11 5.82
N GLN A 114 11.45 10.83 6.64
CA GLN A 114 11.67 10.28 7.97
C GLN A 114 12.31 8.89 7.89
N PRO A 115 13.13 8.47 8.89
CA PRO A 115 13.80 7.17 8.88
C PRO A 115 12.84 5.99 8.70
N TYR A 116 11.62 6.11 9.23
CA TYR A 116 10.57 5.11 9.12
C TYR A 116 9.34 5.70 8.42
N PRO A 117 8.66 4.95 7.56
CA PRO A 117 7.34 5.34 7.10
C PRO A 117 6.37 5.32 8.27
N ARG A 118 5.41 6.23 8.28
CA ARG A 118 4.36 6.23 9.30
C ARG A 118 3.22 5.31 8.88
N ILE A 119 2.73 4.46 9.78
CA ILE A 119 1.59 3.58 9.48
C ILE A 119 0.29 4.33 9.78
N GLY A 120 -0.65 4.29 8.84
CA GLY A 120 -1.99 4.83 8.97
C GLY A 120 -3.04 3.72 8.81
N VAL A 121 -3.94 3.60 9.78
CA VAL A 121 -5.05 2.64 9.76
C VAL A 121 -6.34 3.37 9.46
N VAL A 122 -7.08 2.92 8.44
CA VAL A 122 -8.37 3.48 8.06
C VAL A 122 -9.49 2.59 8.59
N THR A 123 -10.38 3.14 9.42
CA THR A 123 -11.44 2.39 10.10
C THR A 123 -12.65 3.25 10.39
N ARG A 124 -13.86 2.69 10.22
CA ARG A 124 -15.10 3.36 10.65
C ARG A 124 -15.46 3.06 12.09
N SER A 125 -15.19 1.84 12.55
CA SER A 125 -15.64 1.33 13.84
C SER A 125 -14.60 1.44 14.95
N LEU A 126 -13.33 1.72 14.62
CA LEU A 126 -12.21 1.63 15.56
C LEU A 126 -12.13 0.27 16.27
N ASP A 127 -12.57 -0.79 15.57
CA ASP A 127 -12.36 -2.16 16.02
C ASP A 127 -10.92 -2.58 15.72
N LEU A 128 -10.02 -2.23 16.62
CA LEU A 128 -8.57 -2.37 16.53
C LEU A 128 -8.03 -3.04 17.79
N ASP A 129 -7.05 -3.92 17.63
CA ASP A 129 -6.26 -4.41 18.76
C ASP A 129 -5.19 -3.36 19.10
N LEU A 130 -5.55 -2.44 20.00
CA LEU A 130 -4.68 -1.35 20.45
C LEU A 130 -3.49 -1.83 21.31
N ALA A 131 -3.49 -3.09 21.75
CA ALA A 131 -2.37 -3.71 22.45
C ALA A 131 -1.37 -4.39 21.50
N SER A 132 -1.68 -4.44 20.19
CA SER A 132 -0.77 -5.06 19.21
C SER A 132 0.52 -4.24 19.05
N PRO A 133 1.63 -4.90 18.62
CA PRO A 133 2.91 -4.25 18.38
C PRO A 133 2.86 -3.05 17.41
N LEU A 134 1.85 -3.00 16.53
CA LEU A 134 1.62 -1.84 15.67
C LEU A 134 1.45 -0.55 16.46
N PHE A 135 0.74 -0.61 17.61
CA PHE A 135 0.46 0.57 18.43
C PHE A 135 1.45 0.75 19.60
N THR A 136 2.01 -0.35 20.11
CA THR A 136 2.89 -0.31 21.28
C THR A 136 4.37 -0.14 20.95
N ASP A 137 4.83 -0.68 19.80
CA ASP A 137 6.25 -0.80 19.46
C ASP A 137 6.65 0.01 18.21
N SER A 138 5.74 0.75 17.61
CA SER A 138 6.05 1.56 16.42
C SER A 138 7.01 2.71 16.76
N PRO A 139 8.08 2.90 15.97
CA PRO A 139 9.06 3.97 16.17
C PRO A 139 8.47 5.37 15.93
N THR A 140 7.34 5.44 15.26
CA THR A 140 6.55 6.66 15.04
C THR A 140 5.11 6.38 15.45
N ARG A 141 4.47 7.34 16.13
CA ARG A 141 3.08 7.20 16.57
C ARG A 141 2.17 6.95 15.36
N PRO A 142 1.41 5.83 15.31
CA PRO A 142 0.54 5.52 14.18
C PRO A 142 -0.55 6.57 13.97
N LEU A 143 -1.05 6.68 12.73
CA LEU A 143 -2.26 7.45 12.39
C LEU A 143 -3.47 6.50 12.41
N VAL A 144 -4.60 6.99 12.88
CA VAL A 144 -5.88 6.30 12.77
C VAL A 144 -6.89 7.25 12.15
N PHE A 145 -7.35 6.94 10.95
CA PHE A 145 -8.35 7.73 10.23
C PHE A 145 -9.73 7.13 10.46
N THR A 146 -10.66 7.95 10.96
CA THR A 146 -12.03 7.55 11.22
C THR A 146 -13.03 8.66 10.86
N GLY A 147 -14.33 8.34 10.90
CA GLY A 147 -15.41 9.31 10.72
C GLY A 147 -15.99 9.78 12.04
N THR A 148 -16.97 10.69 11.96
CA THR A 148 -17.69 11.19 13.15
C THR A 148 -18.62 10.14 13.78
N GLY A 149 -18.95 9.06 13.03
CA GLY A 149 -19.78 7.97 13.53
C GLY A 149 -19.07 6.97 14.45
N ALA A 150 -17.75 7.12 14.67
CA ALA A 150 -16.99 6.23 15.55
C ALA A 150 -17.41 6.41 17.02
N PRO A 151 -17.54 5.29 17.82
CA PRO A 151 -17.88 5.36 19.23
C PRO A 151 -16.86 6.19 20.03
N ALA A 152 -17.33 7.12 20.85
CA ALA A 152 -16.48 8.06 21.59
C ALA A 152 -15.48 7.35 22.52
N GLU A 153 -15.89 6.28 23.18
CA GLU A 153 -15.02 5.46 24.03
C GLU A 153 -13.84 4.84 23.27
N ARG A 154 -14.10 4.35 22.02
CA ARG A 154 -13.08 3.77 21.15
C ARG A 154 -12.15 4.85 20.60
N VAL A 155 -12.68 6.04 20.33
CA VAL A 155 -11.86 7.21 19.95
C VAL A 155 -10.88 7.54 21.06
N ALA A 156 -11.36 7.71 22.31
CA ALA A 156 -10.52 8.02 23.46
C ALA A 156 -9.46 6.93 23.71
N ALA A 157 -9.82 5.66 23.57
CA ALA A 157 -8.86 4.56 23.69
C ALA A 157 -7.78 4.61 22.60
N ALA A 158 -8.16 4.87 21.35
CA ALA A 158 -7.22 4.99 20.24
C ALA A 158 -6.30 6.21 20.38
N GLU A 159 -6.82 7.34 20.87
CA GLU A 159 -6.04 8.56 21.15
C GLU A 159 -4.93 8.36 22.18
N ALA A 160 -5.02 7.35 23.03
CA ALA A 160 -3.94 7.02 23.97
C ALA A 160 -2.68 6.51 23.26
N VAL A 161 -2.81 5.78 22.15
CA VAL A 161 -1.71 5.08 21.46
C VAL A 161 -1.46 5.53 20.01
N ALA A 162 -2.37 6.28 19.41
CA ALA A 162 -2.30 6.77 18.05
C ALA A 162 -2.71 8.24 17.93
N GLU A 163 -2.37 8.88 16.83
CA GLU A 163 -2.97 10.15 16.41
C GLU A 163 -4.26 9.85 15.65
N VAL A 164 -5.40 10.22 16.23
CA VAL A 164 -6.71 9.99 15.63
C VAL A 164 -7.12 11.19 14.80
N VAL A 165 -7.37 10.95 13.52
CA VAL A 165 -7.79 11.96 12.54
C VAL A 165 -9.24 11.68 12.15
N ARG A 166 -10.15 12.61 12.41
CA ARG A 166 -11.56 12.45 12.13
C ARG A 166 -11.97 13.18 10.85
N SER A 167 -12.53 12.45 9.90
CA SER A 167 -13.21 13.06 8.74
C SER A 167 -14.43 13.86 9.19
N PRO A 168 -14.84 14.89 8.45
CA PRO A 168 -15.97 15.74 8.84
C PRO A 168 -17.34 15.03 8.75
N GLY A 169 -17.43 13.89 8.05
CA GLY A 169 -18.63 13.07 7.89
C GLY A 169 -18.59 11.77 8.68
N PRO A 170 -19.68 10.97 8.63
CA PRO A 170 -19.76 9.68 9.32
C PRO A 170 -18.77 8.65 8.76
N ASP A 171 -18.46 8.75 7.49
CA ASP A 171 -17.49 7.90 6.79
C ASP A 171 -16.12 8.56 6.67
N VAL A 172 -15.10 7.73 6.45
CA VAL A 172 -13.75 8.22 6.24
C VAL A 172 -13.60 8.71 4.79
N SER A 173 -13.24 9.98 4.62
CA SER A 173 -13.04 10.59 3.31
C SER A 173 -11.59 10.44 2.83
N PRO A 174 -11.33 9.76 1.67
CA PRO A 174 -10.00 9.72 1.08
C PRO A 174 -9.41 11.12 0.82
N ALA A 175 -10.23 12.09 0.40
CA ALA A 175 -9.79 13.46 0.18
C ALA A 175 -9.36 14.15 1.50
N ALA A 176 -10.03 13.87 2.62
CA ALA A 176 -9.63 14.37 3.93
C ALA A 176 -8.32 13.70 4.40
N ILE A 177 -8.15 12.40 4.14
CA ILE A 177 -6.91 11.68 4.43
C ILE A 177 -5.73 12.32 3.69
N VAL A 178 -5.80 12.44 2.37
CA VAL A 178 -4.67 12.97 1.58
C VAL A 178 -4.34 14.41 1.91
N ARG A 179 -5.35 15.24 2.21
CA ARG A 179 -5.13 16.61 2.67
C ARG A 179 -4.37 16.62 4.00
N HIS A 180 -4.82 15.87 4.99
CA HIS A 180 -4.14 15.78 6.28
C HIS A 180 -2.69 15.29 6.12
N LEU A 181 -2.45 14.28 5.27
CA LEU A 181 -1.11 13.80 5.00
C LEU A 181 -0.23 14.82 4.27
N HIS A 182 -0.82 15.61 3.36
CA HIS A 182 -0.14 16.74 2.74
C HIS A 182 0.29 17.78 3.79
N ASP A 183 -0.61 18.15 4.70
CA ASP A 183 -0.33 19.11 5.79
C ASP A 183 0.78 18.60 6.73
N LEU A 184 0.92 17.28 6.88
CA LEU A 184 2.05 16.65 7.58
C LEU A 184 3.35 16.58 6.75
N GLY A 185 3.34 17.08 5.52
CA GLY A 185 4.51 17.09 4.63
C GLY A 185 4.77 15.78 3.88
N ALA A 186 3.83 14.83 3.89
CA ALA A 186 3.97 13.60 3.12
C ALA A 186 3.92 13.91 1.62
N ARG A 187 4.86 13.34 0.86
CA ARG A 187 4.97 13.47 -0.59
C ARG A 187 4.51 12.21 -1.33
N THR A 188 4.68 11.04 -0.70
CA THR A 188 4.31 9.74 -1.27
C THR A 188 3.53 8.93 -0.23
N VAL A 189 2.32 8.52 -0.60
CA VAL A 189 1.43 7.70 0.23
C VAL A 189 1.22 6.37 -0.47
N LEU A 190 1.52 5.28 0.23
CA LEU A 190 1.25 3.92 -0.20
C LEU A 190 -0.07 3.43 0.41
N VAL A 191 -0.99 2.97 -0.42
CA VAL A 191 -2.23 2.32 -0.01
C VAL A 191 -2.12 0.81 -0.26
N GLU A 192 -2.12 0.03 0.81
CA GLU A 192 -1.99 -1.44 0.78
C GLU A 192 -3.34 -2.16 0.91
N GLY A 193 -4.39 -1.45 0.59
CA GLY A 193 -5.74 -2.01 0.61
C GLY A 193 -6.41 -1.89 1.99
N GLY A 194 -7.49 -2.65 2.38
CA GLY A 194 -8.12 -3.62 1.46
C GLY A 194 -8.93 -3.03 0.29
N PRO A 195 -9.53 -3.94 -0.46
CA PRO A 195 -10.20 -3.59 -1.71
C PRO A 195 -11.23 -2.46 -1.61
N SER A 196 -11.94 -2.34 -0.49
CA SER A 196 -12.89 -1.24 -0.27
C SER A 196 -12.22 0.12 -0.07
N LEU A 197 -11.04 0.15 0.55
CA LEU A 197 -10.25 1.37 0.67
C LEU A 197 -9.73 1.80 -0.69
N ASN A 198 -9.21 0.85 -1.48
CA ASN A 198 -8.76 1.10 -2.85
C ASN A 198 -9.91 1.64 -3.72
N GLY A 199 -11.11 1.05 -3.59
CA GLY A 199 -12.31 1.50 -4.29
C GLY A 199 -12.65 2.96 -3.96
N ALA A 200 -12.64 3.32 -2.68
CA ALA A 200 -12.89 4.69 -2.24
C ALA A 200 -11.85 5.70 -2.77
N PHE A 201 -10.55 5.32 -2.80
CA PHE A 201 -9.51 6.16 -3.39
C PHE A 201 -9.66 6.31 -4.91
N ALA A 202 -10.07 5.24 -5.60
CA ALA A 202 -10.32 5.27 -7.03
C ALA A 202 -11.55 6.14 -7.39
N ASP A 203 -12.66 6.01 -6.65
CA ASP A 203 -13.86 6.85 -6.83
C ASP A 203 -13.57 8.34 -6.63
N ALA A 204 -12.66 8.66 -5.70
CA ALA A 204 -12.22 10.02 -5.43
C ALA A 204 -11.18 10.56 -6.46
N ASP A 205 -10.84 9.80 -7.50
CA ASP A 205 -9.78 10.10 -8.51
C ASP A 205 -8.40 10.40 -7.89
N LEU A 206 -8.06 9.73 -6.80
CA LEU A 206 -6.85 10.00 -6.02
C LEU A 206 -5.69 9.03 -6.33
N VAL A 207 -5.92 7.97 -7.11
CA VAL A 207 -4.87 7.00 -7.44
C VAL A 207 -3.99 7.51 -8.58
N ASP A 208 -2.69 7.68 -8.35
CA ASP A 208 -1.70 8.11 -9.34
C ASP A 208 -0.87 6.95 -9.89
N GLU A 209 -0.66 5.91 -9.10
CA GLU A 209 0.17 4.75 -9.42
C GLU A 209 -0.49 3.46 -8.91
N LEU A 210 -0.39 2.40 -9.70
CA LEU A 210 -0.77 1.05 -9.31
C LEU A 210 0.42 0.13 -9.52
N ASP A 211 0.93 -0.44 -8.45
CA ASP A 211 1.87 -1.55 -8.45
C ASP A 211 1.07 -2.84 -8.27
N LEU A 212 1.06 -3.69 -9.28
CA LEU A 212 0.26 -4.90 -9.33
C LEU A 212 1.15 -6.12 -9.54
N THR A 213 1.14 -7.01 -8.55
CA THR A 213 1.70 -8.35 -8.69
C THR A 213 0.63 -9.29 -9.24
N LEU A 214 0.96 -10.01 -10.30
CA LEU A 214 0.15 -11.10 -10.84
C LEU A 214 0.84 -12.42 -10.54
N ALA A 215 0.28 -13.15 -9.58
CA ALA A 215 0.72 -14.50 -9.25
C ALA A 215 0.25 -15.48 -10.34
N PRO A 216 1.07 -16.43 -10.78
CA PRO A 216 0.72 -17.38 -11.83
C PRO A 216 -0.18 -18.52 -11.29
N GLU A 217 -1.28 -18.13 -10.65
CA GLU A 217 -2.20 -19.03 -9.95
C GLU A 217 -3.65 -18.74 -10.31
N LEU A 218 -4.45 -19.81 -10.46
CA LEU A 218 -5.91 -19.74 -10.48
C LEU A 218 -6.42 -20.04 -9.08
N VAL A 219 -7.06 -19.06 -8.46
CA VAL A 219 -7.54 -19.15 -7.07
C VAL A 219 -9.02 -19.49 -7.00
N GLY A 220 -9.85 -18.85 -7.83
CA GLY A 220 -11.31 -19.03 -7.83
C GLY A 220 -11.99 -18.45 -6.58
N GLY A 221 -13.19 -18.96 -6.26
CA GLY A 221 -13.96 -18.52 -5.09
C GLY A 221 -14.55 -17.12 -5.23
N ASP A 222 -14.94 -16.52 -4.09
CA ASP A 222 -15.62 -15.22 -4.00
C ASP A 222 -14.67 -14.08 -3.55
N SER A 223 -13.38 -14.20 -3.86
CA SER A 223 -12.40 -13.16 -3.52
C SER A 223 -12.78 -11.81 -4.15
N ALA A 224 -12.59 -10.74 -3.39
CA ALA A 224 -12.87 -9.40 -3.90
C ALA A 224 -11.94 -9.03 -5.06
N ARG A 225 -12.43 -8.17 -5.97
CA ARG A 225 -11.58 -7.49 -6.96
C ARG A 225 -10.73 -6.42 -6.26
N LEU A 226 -9.68 -5.92 -6.97
CA LEU A 226 -8.80 -4.86 -6.45
C LEU A 226 -9.57 -3.63 -5.95
N LEU A 227 -10.68 -3.28 -6.62
CA LEU A 227 -11.55 -2.16 -6.30
C LEU A 227 -12.94 -2.70 -5.93
N ARG A 228 -13.26 -2.75 -4.64
CA ARG A 228 -14.58 -3.15 -4.15
C ARG A 228 -15.39 -1.92 -3.77
N GLY A 229 -16.67 -1.89 -4.18
CA GLY A 229 -17.59 -0.82 -3.82
C GLY A 229 -17.41 0.48 -4.59
N ALA A 230 -16.42 0.55 -5.48
CA ALA A 230 -16.31 1.65 -6.44
C ALA A 230 -17.45 1.59 -7.47
N GLY A 231 -17.89 2.76 -7.92
CA GLY A 231 -18.75 2.89 -9.08
C GLY A 231 -18.06 2.40 -10.37
N GLU A 232 -18.79 2.37 -11.48
CA GLU A 232 -18.16 2.13 -12.77
C GLU A 232 -17.27 3.33 -13.12
N LEU A 233 -15.97 3.09 -13.23
CA LEU A 233 -14.99 4.13 -13.57
C LEU A 233 -14.00 3.61 -14.63
N ARG A 234 -13.48 4.53 -15.44
CA ARG A 234 -12.46 4.26 -16.45
C ARG A 234 -11.30 5.22 -16.26
N HIS A 235 -10.31 4.77 -15.51
CA HIS A 235 -9.08 5.52 -15.26
C HIS A 235 -7.96 4.97 -16.15
N PRO A 236 -7.56 5.66 -17.25
CA PRO A 236 -6.51 5.18 -18.13
C PRO A 236 -5.16 5.15 -17.39
N LEU A 237 -4.47 4.04 -17.54
CA LEU A 237 -3.16 3.80 -16.98
C LEU A 237 -2.15 3.55 -18.10
N ARG A 238 -0.91 3.98 -17.92
CA ARG A 238 0.24 3.67 -18.76
C ARG A 238 1.16 2.74 -18.01
N LEU A 239 1.53 1.63 -18.63
CA LEU A 239 2.54 0.72 -18.10
C LEU A 239 3.90 1.44 -18.07
N ALA A 240 4.49 1.56 -16.90
CA ALA A 240 5.80 2.18 -16.70
C ALA A 240 6.92 1.14 -16.75
N HIS A 241 6.75 0.00 -16.07
CA HIS A 241 7.59 -1.17 -16.23
C HIS A 241 6.82 -2.47 -16.00
N LEU A 242 7.37 -3.55 -16.51
CA LEU A 242 6.95 -4.91 -16.24
C LEU A 242 8.18 -5.73 -15.89
N TRP A 243 8.20 -6.31 -14.69
CA TRP A 243 9.23 -7.24 -14.24
C TRP A 243 8.66 -8.65 -14.14
N GLU A 244 9.56 -9.62 -14.14
CA GLU A 244 9.23 -11.03 -13.99
C GLU A 244 10.29 -11.74 -13.13
N ALA A 245 9.84 -12.63 -12.25
CA ALA A 245 10.66 -13.66 -11.62
C ALA A 245 9.78 -14.86 -11.25
N ASP A 246 10.27 -16.05 -11.55
CA ASP A 246 9.59 -17.33 -11.23
C ASP A 246 8.14 -17.41 -11.73
N GLY A 247 7.84 -16.79 -12.89
CA GLY A 247 6.51 -16.71 -13.47
C GLY A 247 5.60 -15.63 -12.89
N VAL A 248 6.01 -14.96 -11.82
CA VAL A 248 5.29 -13.83 -11.22
C VAL A 248 5.55 -12.58 -12.06
N LEU A 249 4.50 -11.86 -12.43
CA LEU A 249 4.60 -10.58 -13.11
C LEU A 249 4.38 -9.44 -12.12
N LEU A 250 5.26 -8.45 -12.18
CA LEU A 250 5.27 -7.27 -11.31
C LEU A 250 5.16 -6.03 -12.20
N ALA A 251 3.96 -5.46 -12.26
CA ALA A 251 3.64 -4.38 -13.17
C ALA A 251 3.45 -3.07 -12.43
N ARG A 252 4.16 -2.02 -12.85
CA ARG A 252 3.94 -0.65 -12.39
C ARG A 252 3.18 0.12 -13.45
N TYR A 253 2.00 0.58 -13.09
CA TYR A 253 1.18 1.46 -13.90
C TYR A 253 1.14 2.86 -13.31
N VAL A 254 1.17 3.88 -14.16
CA VAL A 254 1.04 5.28 -13.78
C VAL A 254 -0.18 5.87 -14.45
N ARG A 255 -0.91 6.71 -13.72
CA ARG A 255 -2.09 7.39 -14.21
C ARG A 255 -1.77 8.22 -15.45
N ALA A 256 -2.42 7.93 -16.57
CA ALA A 256 -2.37 8.75 -17.78
C ALA A 256 -3.36 9.90 -17.63
N ARG A 257 -2.94 11.00 -17.01
CA ARG A 257 -3.76 12.22 -16.95
C ARG A 257 -3.52 13.03 -18.22
N PRO A 258 -4.58 13.53 -18.89
CA PRO A 258 -4.38 14.46 -19.97
C PRO A 258 -3.66 15.71 -19.46
N PRO A 259 -2.74 16.31 -20.24
CA PRO A 259 -2.10 17.54 -19.84
C PRO A 259 -3.16 18.64 -19.65
N GLY A 260 -3.26 19.20 -18.45
CA GLY A 260 -4.02 20.41 -18.15
C GLY A 260 -5.54 20.24 -18.07
N ARG A 261 -6.03 19.71 -16.97
CA ARG A 261 -7.33 20.13 -16.42
C ARG A 261 -7.12 20.65 -15.01
#